data_f5dc87a140c154dfe07b8e4cf42c9227
#
_entry.id   f5dc87a140c154dfe07b8e4cf42c9227
#
_cell.length_a   1.000
_cell.length_b   1.000
_cell.length_c   1.000
_cell.angle_alpha   90.00
_cell.angle_beta   90.00
_cell.angle_gamma   90.00
#
_symmetry.space_group_name_H-M   'P 1'
#
loop_
_entity.id
_entity.type
_entity.pdbx_description
1 polymer ?
#
loop_
_entity_poly.entity_id
_entity_poly.type
_entity_poly.pdbx_seq_one_letter_code
_entity_poly.pdbx_strand_id
1 'polypeptide(L)'
;MEFFIPRRKYNRGIKVIDNFVFPFVHQALALPTDDLEKIGRSEKSFNFLHALAYFTRDPKVLRDQIVAVLLAGRDTTAATLSWTFYELSHYPAVYAKLRQEILDTVGPTRTPTYDDLKQMKYLRQTINEALRLYPAVPYNLRTALVDTTLPIGGGPNGDLPLSIVKDDIVVYSTLAMQRRRDLYPPTTENFADPAIFSPDRWDHWVPKSWNYIPFNGGPRICIGQNFAMTEMSYVIVRILQRYETMEYVGDWEQQFQKAEIVGVPGRGVRVAFHTPTTA
;
A
#
# COMPACT_ATOMS: atom_id res chain seq x y z
N MET A 1 -0.42 -2.71 -36.63
CA MET A 1 0.95 -2.91 -36.15
C MET A 1 1.10 -3.95 -35.00
N GLU A 2 0.06 -4.67 -34.62
CA GLU A 2 0.12 -5.67 -33.52
C GLU A 2 0.74 -7.03 -33.89
N PHE A 3 0.90 -7.32 -35.17
CA PHE A 3 1.34 -8.65 -35.68
C PHE A 3 2.83 -8.98 -35.46
N PHE A 4 3.66 -8.01 -35.10
CA PHE A 4 5.11 -8.20 -35.00
C PHE A 4 5.70 -8.28 -33.58
N ILE A 5 4.88 -8.21 -32.54
CA ILE A 5 5.38 -8.34 -31.16
C ILE A 5 5.42 -9.82 -30.79
N PRO A 6 6.60 -10.41 -30.48
CA PRO A 6 6.68 -11.81 -30.12
C PRO A 6 6.02 -12.04 -28.76
N ARG A 7 4.81 -12.61 -28.77
CA ARG A 7 3.99 -12.86 -27.56
C ARG A 7 4.35 -14.18 -26.84
N ARG A 8 5.39 -14.92 -27.25
CA ARG A 8 5.72 -16.22 -26.67
C ARG A 8 5.99 -16.18 -25.16
N LYS A 9 6.79 -15.22 -24.68
CA LYS A 9 7.06 -15.05 -23.23
C LYS A 9 5.79 -14.65 -22.47
N TYR A 10 5.02 -13.72 -23.02
CA TYR A 10 3.75 -13.27 -22.46
C TYR A 10 2.76 -14.43 -22.32
N ASN A 11 2.52 -15.18 -23.39
CA ASN A 11 1.60 -16.32 -23.38
C ASN A 11 2.06 -17.44 -22.44
N ARG A 12 3.39 -17.64 -22.30
CA ARG A 12 3.93 -18.58 -21.32
C ARG A 12 3.66 -18.10 -19.90
N GLY A 13 3.84 -16.80 -19.61
CA GLY A 13 3.53 -16.21 -18.31
C GLY A 13 2.05 -16.36 -17.93
N ILE A 14 1.14 -16.08 -18.89
CA ILE A 14 -0.30 -16.29 -18.68
C ILE A 14 -0.60 -17.74 -18.32
N LYS A 15 -0.03 -18.72 -19.04
CA LYS A 15 -0.23 -20.14 -18.73
C LYS A 15 0.23 -20.53 -17.32
N VAL A 16 1.34 -19.94 -16.84
CA VAL A 16 1.82 -20.20 -15.48
C VAL A 16 0.81 -19.65 -14.45
N ILE A 17 0.31 -18.43 -14.66
CA ILE A 17 -0.70 -17.80 -13.79
C ILE A 17 -2.00 -18.63 -13.82
N ASP A 18 -2.46 -19.01 -15.01
CA ASP A 18 -3.67 -19.79 -15.17
C ASP A 18 -3.58 -21.14 -14.48
N ASN A 19 -2.46 -21.84 -14.65
CA ASN A 19 -2.23 -23.13 -13.96
C ASN A 19 -2.22 -23.01 -12.44
N PHE A 20 -1.81 -21.85 -11.91
CA PHE A 20 -1.85 -21.58 -10.48
C PHE A 20 -3.26 -21.21 -10.00
N VAL A 21 -3.97 -20.36 -10.74
CA VAL A 21 -5.24 -19.76 -10.29
C VAL A 21 -6.45 -20.68 -10.52
N PHE A 22 -6.53 -21.36 -11.67
CA PHE A 22 -7.70 -22.15 -12.03
C PHE A 22 -8.07 -23.28 -11.06
N PRO A 23 -7.12 -23.99 -10.41
CA PRO A 23 -7.49 -24.98 -9.38
C PRO A 23 -8.35 -24.39 -8.26
N PHE A 24 -8.02 -23.17 -7.78
CA PHE A 24 -8.80 -22.47 -6.75
C PHE A 24 -10.17 -22.03 -7.28
N VAL A 25 -10.21 -21.51 -8.50
CA VAL A 25 -11.47 -21.12 -9.15
C VAL A 25 -12.41 -22.33 -9.30
N HIS A 26 -11.90 -23.45 -9.77
CA HIS A 26 -12.69 -24.66 -9.92
C HIS A 26 -13.19 -25.20 -8.58
N GLN A 27 -12.35 -25.14 -7.54
CA GLN A 27 -12.75 -25.52 -6.18
C GLN A 27 -13.89 -24.63 -5.66
N ALA A 28 -13.81 -23.31 -5.85
CA ALA A 28 -14.88 -22.40 -5.45
C ALA A 28 -16.16 -22.61 -6.26
N LEU A 29 -16.05 -22.92 -7.56
CA LEU A 29 -17.18 -23.21 -8.42
C LEU A 29 -17.85 -24.57 -8.12
N ALA A 30 -17.14 -25.49 -7.49
CA ALA A 30 -17.71 -26.78 -7.08
C ALA A 30 -18.60 -26.66 -5.83
N LEU A 31 -18.50 -25.57 -5.07
CA LEU A 31 -19.32 -25.35 -3.88
C LEU A 31 -20.76 -24.97 -4.26
N PRO A 32 -21.77 -25.46 -3.54
CA PRO A 32 -23.16 -25.01 -3.66
C PRO A 32 -23.29 -23.52 -3.30
N THR A 33 -24.26 -22.84 -3.91
CA THR A 33 -24.52 -21.41 -3.66
C THR A 33 -24.83 -21.12 -2.19
N ASP A 34 -25.59 -22.00 -1.53
CA ASP A 34 -25.97 -21.87 -0.12
C ASP A 34 -24.75 -21.91 0.82
N ASP A 35 -23.75 -22.73 0.48
CA ASP A 35 -22.52 -22.81 1.26
C ASP A 35 -21.62 -21.57 1.02
N LEU A 36 -21.58 -21.06 -0.19
CA LEU A 36 -20.89 -19.80 -0.52
C LEU A 36 -21.52 -18.61 0.21
N GLU A 37 -22.85 -18.56 0.34
CA GLU A 37 -23.56 -17.54 1.10
C GLU A 37 -23.18 -17.58 2.59
N LYS A 38 -23.16 -18.77 3.20
CA LYS A 38 -22.74 -18.94 4.61
C LYS A 38 -21.30 -18.50 4.84
N ILE A 39 -20.39 -18.88 3.94
CA ILE A 39 -18.97 -18.47 4.00
C ILE A 39 -18.84 -16.95 3.86
N GLY A 40 -19.57 -16.36 2.91
CA GLY A 40 -19.51 -14.91 2.67
C GLY A 40 -20.03 -14.06 3.84
N ARG A 41 -20.92 -14.62 4.67
CA ARG A 41 -21.46 -13.94 5.88
C ARG A 41 -20.64 -14.22 7.15
N SER A 42 -19.71 -15.14 7.12
CA SER A 42 -18.92 -15.55 8.28
C SER A 42 -17.62 -14.75 8.39
N GLU A 43 -17.44 -14.03 9.48
CA GLU A 43 -16.16 -13.32 9.76
C GLU A 43 -14.96 -14.29 9.88
N LYS A 44 -15.19 -15.52 10.36
CA LYS A 44 -14.13 -16.51 10.60
C LYS A 44 -13.71 -17.30 9.35
N SER A 45 -14.62 -17.48 8.41
CA SER A 45 -14.40 -18.29 7.20
C SER A 45 -14.48 -17.47 5.92
N PHE A 46 -14.54 -16.13 6.02
CA PHE A 46 -14.58 -15.25 4.85
C PHE A 46 -13.40 -15.54 3.93
N ASN A 47 -13.71 -15.77 2.66
CA ASN A 47 -12.74 -15.94 1.60
C ASN A 47 -13.21 -15.13 0.40
N PHE A 48 -12.36 -14.23 -0.09
CA PHE A 48 -12.68 -13.31 -1.18
C PHE A 48 -13.16 -14.04 -2.45
N LEU A 49 -12.49 -15.15 -2.82
CA LEU A 49 -12.88 -15.92 -4.00
C LEU A 49 -14.25 -16.59 -3.83
N HIS A 50 -14.55 -17.12 -2.65
CA HIS A 50 -15.86 -17.72 -2.37
C HIS A 50 -16.97 -16.66 -2.36
N ALA A 51 -16.72 -15.51 -1.76
CA ALA A 51 -17.66 -14.38 -1.80
C ALA A 51 -17.92 -13.93 -3.24
N LEU A 52 -16.88 -13.84 -4.07
CA LEU A 52 -17.02 -13.49 -5.48
C LEU A 52 -17.78 -14.59 -6.26
N ALA A 53 -17.51 -15.87 -6.00
CA ALA A 53 -18.19 -17.01 -6.63
C ALA A 53 -19.69 -17.09 -6.28
N TYR A 54 -20.12 -16.48 -5.19
CA TYR A 54 -21.54 -16.29 -4.86
C TYR A 54 -22.24 -15.34 -5.86
N PHE A 55 -21.55 -14.25 -6.28
CA PHE A 55 -22.12 -13.26 -7.20
C PHE A 55 -22.02 -13.66 -8.68
N THR A 56 -21.00 -14.42 -9.05
CA THR A 56 -20.80 -14.86 -10.43
C THR A 56 -20.22 -16.24 -10.51
N ARG A 57 -20.71 -17.05 -11.48
CA ARG A 57 -20.22 -18.42 -11.74
C ARG A 57 -19.35 -18.46 -13.00
N ASP A 58 -19.00 -17.30 -13.58
CA ASP A 58 -18.12 -17.22 -14.74
C ASP A 58 -16.65 -17.45 -14.31
N PRO A 59 -16.02 -18.55 -14.74
CA PRO A 59 -14.65 -18.87 -14.34
C PRO A 59 -13.63 -17.84 -14.85
N LYS A 60 -13.92 -17.19 -15.97
CA LYS A 60 -13.04 -16.15 -16.52
C LYS A 60 -13.06 -14.90 -15.64
N VAL A 61 -14.24 -14.46 -15.22
CA VAL A 61 -14.39 -13.32 -14.30
C VAL A 61 -13.68 -13.61 -12.98
N LEU A 62 -13.89 -14.78 -12.39
CA LEU A 62 -13.25 -15.18 -11.13
C LEU A 62 -11.72 -15.19 -11.27
N ARG A 63 -11.21 -15.80 -12.33
CA ARG A 63 -9.77 -15.83 -12.65
C ARG A 63 -9.20 -14.40 -12.77
N ASP A 64 -9.85 -13.55 -13.56
CA ASP A 64 -9.36 -12.19 -13.82
C ASP A 64 -9.35 -11.34 -12.54
N GLN A 65 -10.35 -11.47 -11.68
CA GLN A 65 -10.41 -10.78 -10.39
C GLN A 65 -9.34 -11.28 -9.41
N ILE A 66 -9.10 -12.58 -9.31
CA ILE A 66 -8.03 -13.12 -8.45
C ILE A 66 -6.66 -12.66 -8.92
N VAL A 67 -6.40 -12.68 -10.23
CA VAL A 67 -5.14 -12.19 -10.78
C VAL A 67 -4.96 -10.69 -10.50
N ALA A 68 -6.02 -9.89 -10.63
CA ALA A 68 -5.98 -8.47 -10.32
C ALA A 68 -5.63 -8.22 -8.83
N VAL A 69 -6.24 -8.97 -7.90
CA VAL A 69 -5.96 -8.85 -6.47
C VAL A 69 -4.53 -9.29 -6.13
N LEU A 70 -4.04 -10.40 -6.72
CA LEU A 70 -2.67 -10.87 -6.52
C LEU A 70 -1.63 -9.82 -6.98
N LEU A 71 -1.85 -9.22 -8.14
CA LEU A 71 -0.98 -8.17 -8.67
C LEU A 71 -1.02 -6.91 -7.79
N ALA A 72 -2.23 -6.47 -7.42
CA ALA A 72 -2.40 -5.27 -6.62
C ALA A 72 -1.80 -5.39 -5.22
N GLY A 73 -1.93 -6.55 -4.56
CA GLY A 73 -1.46 -6.76 -3.18
C GLY A 73 0.05 -6.97 -3.07
N ARG A 74 0.67 -7.60 -4.06
CA ARG A 74 2.09 -7.97 -3.98
C ARG A 74 3.02 -6.75 -4.06
N ASP A 75 2.96 -6.01 -5.16
CA ASP A 75 3.98 -5.01 -5.48
C ASP A 75 3.82 -3.74 -4.65
N THR A 76 2.60 -3.35 -4.33
CA THR A 76 2.32 -2.16 -3.51
C THR A 76 2.75 -2.36 -2.05
N THR A 77 2.45 -3.51 -1.47
CA THR A 77 2.88 -3.88 -0.11
C THR A 77 4.41 -3.99 -0.04
N ALA A 78 5.03 -4.66 -1.01
CA ALA A 78 6.49 -4.78 -1.09
C ALA A 78 7.18 -3.42 -1.24
N ALA A 79 6.65 -2.51 -2.06
CA ALA A 79 7.18 -1.16 -2.22
C ALA A 79 7.10 -0.36 -0.91
N THR A 80 5.96 -0.41 -0.21
CA THR A 80 5.78 0.28 1.07
C THR A 80 6.72 -0.26 2.14
N LEU A 81 6.86 -1.58 2.27
CA LEU A 81 7.82 -2.20 3.18
C LEU A 81 9.26 -1.80 2.84
N SER A 82 9.61 -1.78 1.55
CA SER A 82 10.95 -1.36 1.10
C SER A 82 11.25 0.07 1.51
N TRP A 83 10.33 1.01 1.29
CA TRP A 83 10.50 2.40 1.74
C TRP A 83 10.52 2.52 3.26
N THR A 84 9.70 1.74 3.98
CA THR A 84 9.71 1.73 5.43
C THR A 84 11.07 1.26 5.98
N PHE A 85 11.64 0.18 5.44
CA PHE A 85 12.97 -0.28 5.87
C PHE A 85 14.09 0.66 5.42
N TYR A 86 13.95 1.30 4.27
CA TYR A 86 14.87 2.37 3.85
C TYR A 86 14.93 3.47 4.91
N GLU A 87 13.78 4.03 5.29
CA GLU A 87 13.73 5.09 6.31
C GLU A 87 14.18 4.60 7.68
N LEU A 88 13.72 3.46 8.15
CA LEU A 88 14.11 2.91 9.45
C LEU A 88 15.62 2.69 9.54
N SER A 89 16.31 2.39 8.45
CA SER A 89 17.77 2.24 8.42
C SER A 89 18.53 3.56 8.53
N HIS A 90 17.90 4.68 8.20
CA HIS A 90 18.45 6.03 8.34
C HIS A 90 18.08 6.72 9.65
N TYR A 91 17.03 6.22 10.33
CA TYR A 91 16.53 6.77 11.60
C TYR A 91 16.59 5.74 12.74
N PRO A 92 17.82 5.44 13.28
CA PRO A 92 17.98 4.42 14.34
C PRO A 92 17.15 4.68 15.60
N ALA A 93 16.91 5.95 15.93
CA ALA A 93 16.05 6.30 17.07
C ALA A 93 14.58 5.91 16.84
N VAL A 94 14.08 6.07 15.62
CA VAL A 94 12.73 5.63 15.22
C VAL A 94 12.66 4.09 15.27
N TYR A 95 13.68 3.41 14.76
CA TYR A 95 13.79 1.95 14.84
C TYR A 95 13.73 1.44 16.29
N ALA A 96 14.54 2.02 17.16
CA ALA A 96 14.59 1.65 18.58
C ALA A 96 13.25 1.88 19.29
N LYS A 97 12.62 3.04 19.06
CA LYS A 97 11.30 3.37 19.64
C LYS A 97 10.22 2.40 19.15
N LEU A 98 10.20 2.09 17.85
CA LEU A 98 9.26 1.13 17.27
C LEU A 98 9.48 -0.27 17.83
N ARG A 99 10.74 -0.70 17.92
CA ARG A 99 11.09 -1.99 18.51
C ARG A 99 10.67 -2.10 19.95
N GLN A 100 10.83 -1.03 20.74
CA GLN A 100 10.38 -1.01 22.14
C GLN A 100 8.87 -1.22 22.24
N GLU A 101 8.05 -0.49 21.46
CA GLU A 101 6.59 -0.70 21.42
C GLU A 101 6.23 -2.15 21.10
N ILE A 102 6.93 -2.76 20.15
CA ILE A 102 6.71 -4.15 19.74
C ILE A 102 7.04 -5.12 20.89
N LEU A 103 8.18 -4.92 21.56
CA LEU A 103 8.60 -5.79 22.66
C LEU A 103 7.68 -5.64 23.88
N ASP A 104 7.20 -4.44 24.18
CA ASP A 104 6.27 -4.18 25.26
C ASP A 104 4.88 -4.78 25.00
N THR A 105 4.44 -4.80 23.73
CA THR A 105 3.11 -5.30 23.35
C THR A 105 3.08 -6.80 23.14
N VAL A 106 4.09 -7.35 22.44
CA VAL A 106 4.09 -8.74 21.97
C VAL A 106 5.18 -9.57 22.64
N GLY A 107 6.26 -8.93 23.04
CA GLY A 107 7.47 -9.62 23.51
C GLY A 107 8.39 -10.09 22.37
N PRO A 108 9.54 -10.70 22.71
CA PRO A 108 10.59 -10.99 21.74
C PRO A 108 10.28 -12.19 20.81
N THR A 109 9.38 -13.10 21.20
CA THR A 109 9.20 -14.38 20.50
C THR A 109 7.76 -14.72 20.14
N ARG A 110 6.78 -14.20 20.88
CA ARG A 110 5.36 -14.50 20.64
C ARG A 110 4.93 -13.99 19.26
N THR A 111 4.18 -14.79 18.56
CA THR A 111 3.54 -14.36 17.30
C THR A 111 2.47 -13.31 17.61
N PRO A 112 2.46 -12.14 16.94
CA PRO A 112 1.44 -11.13 17.16
C PRO A 112 0.08 -11.61 16.68
N THR A 113 -0.95 -11.28 17.44
CA THR A 113 -2.34 -11.41 17.02
C THR A 113 -2.77 -10.18 16.20
N TYR A 114 -3.94 -10.27 15.57
CA TYR A 114 -4.53 -9.13 14.85
C TYR A 114 -4.79 -7.94 15.79
N ASP A 115 -5.24 -8.21 17.01
CA ASP A 115 -5.49 -7.17 18.01
C ASP A 115 -4.21 -6.51 18.49
N ASP A 116 -3.12 -7.27 18.69
CA ASP A 116 -1.81 -6.70 19.00
C ASP A 116 -1.39 -5.70 17.90
N LEU A 117 -1.50 -6.08 16.63
CA LEU A 117 -1.13 -5.21 15.51
C LEU A 117 -1.97 -3.92 15.46
N LYS A 118 -3.24 -4.00 15.82
CA LYS A 118 -4.14 -2.84 15.89
C LYS A 118 -3.81 -1.87 17.03
N GLN A 119 -3.34 -2.36 18.17
CA GLN A 119 -3.05 -1.57 19.35
C GLN A 119 -1.75 -0.76 19.21
N MET A 120 -0.78 -1.25 18.44
CA MET A 120 0.52 -0.58 18.25
C MET A 120 0.34 0.73 17.48
N LYS A 121 0.35 1.82 18.23
CA LYS A 121 0.15 3.17 17.69
C LYS A 121 1.34 3.61 16.85
N TYR A 122 2.56 3.44 17.36
CA TYR A 122 3.77 3.90 16.72
C TYR A 122 4.09 3.10 15.45
N LEU A 123 3.79 1.80 15.44
CA LEU A 123 3.85 0.97 14.25
C LEU A 123 2.96 1.52 13.13
N ARG A 124 1.73 1.85 13.45
CA ARG A 124 0.80 2.45 12.48
C ARG A 124 1.27 3.82 12.00
N GLN A 125 1.78 4.66 12.90
CA GLN A 125 2.36 5.97 12.56
C GLN A 125 3.56 5.83 11.62
N THR A 126 4.43 4.85 11.87
CA THR A 126 5.60 4.55 11.04
C THR A 126 5.20 4.15 9.61
N ILE A 127 4.24 3.25 9.47
CA ILE A 127 3.73 2.84 8.15
C ILE A 127 3.04 4.01 7.45
N ASN A 128 2.22 4.77 8.17
CA ASN A 128 1.54 5.94 7.60
C ASN A 128 2.53 7.00 7.13
N GLU A 129 3.63 7.20 7.84
CA GLU A 129 4.67 8.16 7.44
C GLU A 129 5.41 7.70 6.18
N ALA A 130 5.71 6.41 6.06
CA ALA A 130 6.26 5.87 4.83
C ALA A 130 5.28 6.04 3.65
N LEU A 131 4.00 5.73 3.85
CA LEU A 131 2.95 5.92 2.84
C LEU A 131 2.71 7.40 2.49
N ARG A 132 2.95 8.31 3.43
CA ARG A 132 2.85 9.75 3.18
C ARG A 132 3.96 10.22 2.25
N LEU A 133 5.20 9.85 2.54
CA LEU A 133 6.36 10.24 1.74
C LEU A 133 6.44 9.46 0.41
N TYR A 134 6.08 8.19 0.43
CA TYR A 134 6.23 7.26 -0.70
C TYR A 134 4.95 6.47 -0.94
N PRO A 135 3.84 7.14 -1.35
CA PRO A 135 2.62 6.42 -1.68
C PRO A 135 2.90 5.40 -2.77
N ALA A 136 2.51 4.13 -2.53
CA ALA A 136 2.81 3.03 -3.43
C ALA A 136 2.26 3.26 -4.85
N VAL A 137 1.12 3.95 -4.97
CA VAL A 137 0.55 4.39 -6.25
C VAL A 137 0.65 5.92 -6.32
N PRO A 138 1.76 6.47 -6.87
CA PRO A 138 2.06 7.91 -6.81
C PRO A 138 1.15 8.77 -7.69
N TYR A 139 0.54 8.16 -8.72
CA TYR A 139 -0.36 8.82 -9.66
C TYR A 139 -1.62 7.99 -9.85
N ASN A 140 -2.73 8.67 -9.95
CA ASN A 140 -4.02 8.05 -10.28
C ASN A 140 -4.66 8.82 -11.44
N LEU A 141 -5.52 8.14 -12.18
CA LEU A 141 -6.23 8.74 -13.30
C LEU A 141 -7.72 8.36 -13.29
N ARG A 142 -8.52 9.22 -13.86
CA ARG A 142 -9.95 9.00 -14.12
C ARG A 142 -10.26 9.44 -15.53
N THR A 143 -11.12 8.71 -16.22
CA THR A 143 -11.66 9.13 -17.51
C THR A 143 -13.08 9.63 -17.29
N ALA A 144 -13.40 10.79 -17.83
CA ALA A 144 -14.74 11.36 -17.77
C ALA A 144 -15.71 10.51 -18.62
N LEU A 145 -16.79 10.04 -18.02
CA LEU A 145 -17.80 9.25 -18.72
C LEU A 145 -18.85 10.13 -19.41
N VAL A 146 -18.97 11.38 -18.98
CA VAL A 146 -19.87 12.41 -19.49
C VAL A 146 -19.20 13.77 -19.34
N ASP A 147 -19.70 14.77 -20.04
CA ASP A 147 -19.29 16.16 -19.83
C ASP A 147 -19.59 16.57 -18.38
N THR A 148 -18.63 17.20 -17.74
CA THR A 148 -18.73 17.62 -16.34
C THR A 148 -17.84 18.84 -16.07
N THR A 149 -17.78 19.28 -14.83
CA THR A 149 -16.88 20.36 -14.40
C THR A 149 -16.17 20.01 -13.11
N LEU A 150 -14.91 20.45 -12.97
CA LEU A 150 -14.28 20.57 -11.67
C LEU A 150 -14.65 21.95 -11.07
N PRO A 151 -14.84 22.04 -9.73
CA PRO A 151 -15.30 23.27 -9.10
C PRO A 151 -14.37 24.47 -9.31
N ILE A 152 -13.07 24.20 -9.42
CA ILE A 152 -12.00 25.18 -9.60
C ILE A 152 -10.95 24.60 -10.58
N GLY A 153 -10.06 25.48 -11.07
CA GLY A 153 -8.96 25.12 -11.97
C GLY A 153 -9.07 25.82 -13.33
N GLY A 154 -10.19 26.46 -13.64
CA GLY A 154 -10.39 27.27 -14.83
C GLY A 154 -10.14 28.77 -14.62
N GLY A 155 -10.11 29.54 -15.70
CA GLY A 155 -9.86 30.97 -15.69
C GLY A 155 -8.37 31.33 -15.48
N PRO A 156 -8.05 32.62 -15.59
CA PRO A 156 -6.66 33.10 -15.49
C PRO A 156 -6.00 32.81 -14.14
N ASN A 157 -6.76 32.76 -13.07
CA ASN A 157 -6.28 32.58 -11.71
C ASN A 157 -6.54 31.16 -11.17
N GLY A 158 -7.18 30.26 -11.95
CA GLY A 158 -7.53 28.90 -11.51
C GLY A 158 -8.68 28.85 -10.49
N ASP A 159 -9.44 29.90 -10.32
CA ASP A 159 -10.51 30.06 -9.34
C ASP A 159 -11.92 29.83 -9.92
N LEU A 160 -12.02 29.70 -11.23
CA LEU A 160 -13.25 29.40 -11.93
C LEU A 160 -13.43 27.88 -12.17
N PRO A 161 -14.66 27.41 -12.45
CA PRO A 161 -14.89 26.04 -12.85
C PRO A 161 -14.09 25.67 -14.11
N LEU A 162 -13.55 24.45 -14.14
CA LEU A 162 -12.86 23.88 -15.29
C LEU A 162 -13.76 22.86 -15.98
N SER A 163 -14.06 23.09 -17.26
CA SER A 163 -14.80 22.13 -18.07
C SER A 163 -13.98 20.89 -18.36
N ILE A 164 -14.60 19.73 -18.20
CA ILE A 164 -14.08 18.42 -18.54
C ILE A 164 -15.06 17.78 -19.51
N VAL A 165 -14.62 17.46 -20.71
CA VAL A 165 -15.49 16.80 -21.69
C VAL A 165 -15.39 15.29 -21.57
N LYS A 166 -16.39 14.59 -22.07
CA LYS A 166 -16.40 13.13 -22.13
C LYS A 166 -15.10 12.62 -22.78
N ASP A 167 -14.58 11.53 -22.18
CA ASP A 167 -13.33 10.85 -22.55
C ASP A 167 -12.04 11.62 -22.19
N ASP A 168 -12.12 12.82 -21.58
CA ASP A 168 -10.94 13.46 -20.98
C ASP A 168 -10.37 12.63 -19.84
N ILE A 169 -9.03 12.63 -19.76
CA ILE A 169 -8.28 11.96 -18.69
C ILE A 169 -7.84 12.98 -17.66
N VAL A 170 -8.36 12.86 -16.46
CA VAL A 170 -7.93 13.66 -15.29
C VAL A 170 -6.91 12.86 -14.50
N VAL A 171 -5.69 13.38 -14.38
CA VAL A 171 -4.60 12.78 -13.61
C VAL A 171 -4.36 13.57 -12.34
N TYR A 172 -4.16 12.89 -11.21
CA TYR A 172 -3.77 13.51 -9.96
C TYR A 172 -2.63 12.74 -9.29
N SER A 173 -1.75 13.47 -8.62
CA SER A 173 -0.58 12.92 -7.95
C SER A 173 -0.77 12.90 -6.45
N THR A 174 -0.93 11.71 -5.89
CA THR A 174 -0.93 11.49 -4.44
C THR A 174 0.44 11.86 -3.85
N LEU A 175 1.53 11.52 -4.55
CA LEU A 175 2.89 11.83 -4.16
C LEU A 175 3.13 13.34 -4.03
N ALA A 176 2.74 14.11 -5.04
CA ALA A 176 2.91 15.56 -5.01
C ALA A 176 2.02 16.21 -3.95
N MET A 177 0.76 15.78 -3.88
CA MET A 177 -0.21 16.32 -2.92
C MET A 177 0.26 16.11 -1.48
N GLN A 178 0.64 14.89 -1.10
CA GLN A 178 1.03 14.56 0.27
C GLN A 178 2.37 15.18 0.71
N ARG A 179 3.08 15.86 -0.20
CA ARG A 179 4.32 16.61 0.09
C ARG A 179 4.15 18.13 0.05
N ARG A 180 2.95 18.63 -0.24
CA ARG A 180 2.67 20.06 -0.27
C ARG A 180 2.76 20.65 1.12
N ARG A 181 3.67 21.65 1.30
CA ARG A 181 3.94 22.28 2.61
C ARG A 181 2.75 23.03 3.17
N ASP A 182 1.91 23.60 2.31
CA ASP A 182 0.71 24.35 2.70
C ASP A 182 -0.40 23.48 3.33
N LEU A 183 -0.29 22.14 3.26
CA LEU A 183 -1.20 21.20 3.89
C LEU A 183 -0.80 20.81 5.33
N TYR A 184 0.33 21.31 5.81
CA TYR A 184 0.92 20.99 7.11
C TYR A 184 0.98 22.20 8.03
N PRO A 185 1.02 21.98 9.36
CA PRO A 185 1.42 23.03 10.30
C PRO A 185 2.84 23.55 9.99
N PRO A 186 3.15 24.77 10.43
CA PRO A 186 4.51 25.29 10.35
C PRO A 186 5.52 24.36 11.02
N THR A 187 6.72 24.25 10.45
CA THR A 187 7.82 23.49 11.07
C THR A 187 8.24 24.18 12.37
N THR A 188 8.33 23.38 13.43
CA THR A 188 8.74 23.81 14.77
C THR A 188 9.63 22.71 15.39
N GLU A 189 10.13 22.93 16.61
CA GLU A 189 10.86 21.88 17.35
C GLU A 189 10.04 20.59 17.54
N ASN A 190 8.72 20.71 17.66
CA ASN A 190 7.80 19.57 17.87
C ASN A 190 7.13 19.09 16.58
N PHE A 191 7.37 19.74 15.45
CA PHE A 191 6.78 19.37 14.17
C PHE A 191 7.80 19.46 13.04
N ALA A 192 8.31 18.30 12.63
CA ALA A 192 9.33 18.20 11.58
C ALA A 192 8.84 18.69 10.22
N ASP A 193 9.76 19.21 9.40
CA ASP A 193 9.47 19.58 8.00
C ASP A 193 8.76 18.41 7.27
N PRO A 194 7.73 18.70 6.44
CA PRO A 194 7.02 17.67 5.70
C PRO A 194 7.89 16.77 4.80
N ALA A 195 9.09 17.21 4.43
CA ALA A 195 10.03 16.41 3.66
C ALA A 195 10.77 15.35 4.49
N ILE A 196 10.76 15.48 5.82
CA ILE A 196 11.49 14.60 6.74
C ILE A 196 10.58 13.43 7.19
N PHE A 197 11.16 12.25 7.27
CA PHE A 197 10.51 11.08 7.86
C PHE A 197 10.42 11.23 9.38
N SER A 198 9.23 11.38 9.90
CA SER A 198 8.97 11.60 11.32
C SER A 198 7.62 10.99 11.71
N PRO A 199 7.59 9.74 12.16
CA PRO A 199 6.37 9.11 12.67
C PRO A 199 5.72 9.87 13.83
N ASP A 200 6.52 10.59 14.63
CA ASP A 200 6.03 11.38 15.77
C ASP A 200 5.11 12.52 15.35
N ARG A 201 5.17 12.96 14.08
CA ARG A 201 4.25 13.98 13.56
C ARG A 201 2.76 13.61 13.74
N TRP A 202 2.44 12.32 13.69
CA TRP A 202 1.08 11.82 13.82
C TRP A 202 0.50 11.94 15.23
N ASP A 203 1.33 12.30 16.22
CA ASP A 203 0.86 12.66 17.57
C ASP A 203 0.33 14.11 17.64
N HIS A 204 0.80 14.95 16.72
CA HIS A 204 0.54 16.39 16.74
C HIS A 204 -0.25 16.88 15.52
N TRP A 205 -0.58 15.98 14.59
CA TRP A 205 -1.23 16.33 13.34
C TRP A 205 -2.23 15.27 12.88
N VAL A 206 -3.42 15.75 12.61
CA VAL A 206 -4.46 14.98 11.93
C VAL A 206 -4.71 15.65 10.58
N PRO A 207 -4.42 14.96 9.45
CA PRO A 207 -4.65 15.54 8.14
C PRO A 207 -6.14 15.88 7.95
N LYS A 208 -6.41 17.01 7.32
CA LYS A 208 -7.76 17.31 6.85
C LYS A 208 -8.20 16.24 5.83
N SER A 209 -9.50 16.05 5.72
CA SER A 209 -10.06 15.13 4.72
C SER A 209 -9.47 15.42 3.33
N TRP A 210 -9.07 14.36 2.63
CA TRP A 210 -8.43 14.38 1.31
C TRP A 210 -6.98 14.89 1.26
N ASN A 211 -6.39 15.36 2.34
CA ASN A 211 -4.97 15.75 2.36
C ASN A 211 -4.00 14.57 2.55
N TYR A 212 -4.52 13.41 2.95
CA TYR A 212 -3.77 12.17 3.08
C TYR A 212 -4.64 11.00 2.59
N ILE A 213 -4.32 10.45 1.43
CA ILE A 213 -5.11 9.42 0.74
C ILE A 213 -4.22 8.32 0.13
N PRO A 214 -3.37 7.65 0.90
CA PRO A 214 -2.42 6.65 0.37
C PRO A 214 -3.14 5.44 -0.26
N PHE A 215 -4.37 5.19 0.14
CA PHE A 215 -5.25 4.15 -0.39
C PHE A 215 -6.37 4.67 -1.29
N ASN A 216 -6.20 5.90 -1.80
CA ASN A 216 -7.24 6.60 -2.55
C ASN A 216 -8.47 6.94 -1.69
N GLY A 217 -9.60 7.26 -2.31
CA GLY A 217 -10.83 7.61 -1.60
C GLY A 217 -12.06 7.50 -2.48
N GLY A 218 -13.25 7.67 -1.86
CA GLY A 218 -14.54 7.58 -2.54
C GLY A 218 -14.85 6.16 -3.04
N PRO A 219 -15.69 6.02 -4.09
CA PRO A 219 -16.11 4.71 -4.60
C PRO A 219 -14.97 3.83 -5.14
N ARG A 220 -13.78 4.40 -5.34
CA ARG A 220 -12.56 3.70 -5.83
C ARG A 220 -11.49 3.60 -4.76
N ILE A 221 -11.86 3.66 -3.48
CA ILE A 221 -10.95 3.37 -2.36
C ILE A 221 -10.37 1.97 -2.48
N CYS A 222 -9.13 1.77 -2.03
CA CYS A 222 -8.49 0.46 -2.05
C CYS A 222 -9.28 -0.56 -1.20
N ILE A 223 -9.73 -1.63 -1.83
CA ILE A 223 -10.46 -2.72 -1.14
C ILE A 223 -9.55 -3.48 -0.17
N GLY A 224 -8.25 -3.55 -0.45
CA GLY A 224 -7.25 -4.29 0.32
C GLY A 224 -6.55 -3.48 1.41
N GLN A 225 -6.97 -2.25 1.73
CA GLN A 225 -6.23 -1.38 2.65
C GLN A 225 -5.99 -1.99 4.04
N ASN A 226 -7.00 -2.63 4.63
CA ASN A 226 -6.88 -3.27 5.93
C ASN A 226 -5.97 -4.50 5.89
N PHE A 227 -6.06 -5.28 4.81
CA PHE A 227 -5.18 -6.43 4.57
C PHE A 227 -3.73 -5.98 4.43
N ALA A 228 -3.46 -4.98 3.59
CA ALA A 228 -2.11 -4.44 3.38
C ALA A 228 -1.51 -3.89 4.68
N MET A 229 -2.28 -3.12 5.46
CA MET A 229 -1.82 -2.61 6.76
C MET A 229 -1.50 -3.74 7.74
N THR A 230 -2.31 -4.78 7.79
CA THR A 230 -2.09 -5.95 8.66
C THR A 230 -0.85 -6.72 8.23
N GLU A 231 -0.68 -6.98 6.94
CA GLU A 231 0.47 -7.69 6.38
C GLU A 231 1.78 -6.94 6.64
N MET A 232 1.83 -5.64 6.33
CA MET A 232 2.99 -4.81 6.60
C MET A 232 3.32 -4.76 8.09
N SER A 233 2.33 -4.58 8.94
CA SER A 233 2.49 -4.58 10.40
C SER A 233 3.07 -5.89 10.88
N TYR A 234 2.55 -7.02 10.42
CA TYR A 234 3.05 -8.34 10.80
C TYR A 234 4.52 -8.53 10.41
N VAL A 235 4.88 -8.19 9.17
CA VAL A 235 6.26 -8.32 8.67
C VAL A 235 7.22 -7.47 9.50
N ILE A 236 6.87 -6.20 9.75
CA ILE A 236 7.70 -5.29 10.56
C ILE A 236 7.88 -5.84 11.97
N VAL A 237 6.79 -6.25 12.63
CA VAL A 237 6.85 -6.82 13.98
C VAL A 237 7.77 -8.04 14.04
N ARG A 238 7.62 -8.99 13.11
CA ARG A 238 8.43 -10.22 13.10
C ARG A 238 9.92 -9.94 12.85
N ILE A 239 10.24 -8.95 12.04
CA ILE A 239 11.64 -8.55 11.79
C ILE A 239 12.23 -7.86 13.03
N LEU A 240 11.52 -6.89 13.61
CA LEU A 240 12.03 -6.12 14.75
C LEU A 240 12.04 -6.92 16.07
N GLN A 241 11.24 -7.98 16.18
CA GLN A 241 11.40 -8.94 17.29
C GLN A 241 12.75 -9.65 17.21
N ARG A 242 13.18 -10.03 16.02
CA ARG A 242 14.40 -10.85 15.82
C ARG A 242 15.67 -10.02 15.81
N TYR A 243 15.65 -8.82 15.26
CA TYR A 243 16.84 -8.01 15.05
C TYR A 243 16.81 -6.76 15.95
N GLU A 244 17.94 -6.51 16.61
CA GLU A 244 18.05 -5.40 17.55
C GLU A 244 18.28 -4.07 16.84
N THR A 245 19.10 -4.10 15.79
CA THR A 245 19.43 -2.91 15.00
C THR A 245 19.40 -3.24 13.52
N MET A 246 19.32 -2.17 12.72
CA MET A 246 19.38 -2.24 11.28
C MET A 246 20.27 -1.10 10.77
N GLU A 247 21.11 -1.41 9.79
CA GLU A 247 22.04 -0.48 9.16
C GLU A 247 21.80 -0.44 7.65
N TYR A 248 21.85 0.75 7.05
CA TYR A 248 21.85 0.87 5.61
C TYR A 248 23.26 0.64 5.05
N VAL A 249 23.39 -0.32 4.13
CA VAL A 249 24.67 -0.69 3.50
C VAL A 249 24.68 -0.40 2.00
N GLY A 250 23.81 0.47 1.53
CA GLY A 250 23.75 0.95 0.14
C GLY A 250 24.29 2.37 -0.01
N ASP A 251 24.33 2.84 -1.25
CA ASP A 251 24.58 4.23 -1.59
C ASP A 251 23.26 5.01 -1.57
N TRP A 252 22.94 5.61 -0.42
CA TRP A 252 21.67 6.28 -0.19
C TRP A 252 21.57 7.66 -0.82
N GLU A 253 22.69 8.35 -1.05
CA GLU A 253 22.71 9.69 -1.67
C GLU A 253 22.17 9.68 -3.10
N GLN A 254 22.19 8.51 -3.73
CA GLN A 254 21.69 8.32 -5.08
C GLN A 254 20.33 7.61 -5.14
N GLN A 255 19.63 7.40 -4.01
CA GLN A 255 18.33 6.77 -4.03
C GLN A 255 17.30 7.69 -4.72
N PHE A 256 16.44 7.08 -5.51
CA PHE A 256 15.34 7.77 -6.18
C PHE A 256 14.11 6.89 -6.22
N GLN A 257 12.95 7.51 -6.34
CA GLN A 257 11.71 6.77 -6.55
C GLN A 257 11.54 6.46 -8.04
N LYS A 258 11.63 5.19 -8.39
CA LYS A 258 11.27 4.72 -9.73
C LYS A 258 9.76 4.55 -9.75
N ALA A 259 9.07 5.37 -10.51
CA ALA A 259 7.63 5.33 -10.68
C ALA A 259 7.30 4.66 -12.03
N GLU A 260 6.80 3.43 -11.95
CA GLU A 260 6.08 2.78 -13.03
C GLU A 260 4.58 2.86 -12.70
N ILE A 261 3.91 1.71 -12.51
CA ILE A 261 2.57 1.69 -11.87
C ILE A 261 2.72 1.87 -10.35
N VAL A 262 3.77 1.28 -9.79
CA VAL A 262 4.12 1.33 -8.36
C VAL A 262 5.41 2.11 -8.18
N GLY A 263 5.44 2.96 -7.16
CA GLY A 263 6.60 3.76 -6.79
C GLY A 263 7.58 2.99 -5.89
N VAL A 264 8.64 2.43 -6.47
CA VAL A 264 9.62 1.63 -5.74
C VAL A 264 10.95 2.35 -5.56
N PRO A 265 11.78 1.97 -4.55
CA PRO A 265 13.17 2.42 -4.47
C PRO A 265 13.94 2.00 -5.73
N GLY A 266 14.40 2.97 -6.53
CA GLY A 266 14.95 2.71 -7.86
C GLY A 266 16.23 1.89 -7.87
N ARG A 267 16.99 1.93 -6.77
CA ARG A 267 18.23 1.15 -6.57
C ARG A 267 18.05 -0.05 -5.64
N GLY A 268 16.80 -0.36 -5.25
CA GLY A 268 16.51 -1.34 -4.22
C GLY A 268 16.88 -0.81 -2.83
N VAL A 269 16.70 -1.64 -1.82
CA VAL A 269 17.04 -1.34 -0.43
C VAL A 269 18.02 -2.40 0.08
N ARG A 270 19.23 -1.98 0.44
CA ARG A 270 20.25 -2.85 1.00
C ARG A 270 20.42 -2.53 2.47
N VAL A 271 20.02 -3.43 3.34
CA VAL A 271 20.13 -3.29 4.79
C VAL A 271 20.81 -4.51 5.40
N ALA A 272 21.62 -4.26 6.43
CA ALA A 272 22.15 -5.29 7.32
C ALA A 272 21.32 -5.30 8.60
N PHE A 273 20.92 -6.49 9.03
CA PHE A 273 20.20 -6.70 10.29
C PHE A 273 21.14 -7.35 11.31
N HIS A 274 21.18 -6.82 12.52
CA HIS A 274 22.01 -7.31 13.60
C HIS A 274 21.14 -7.91 14.70
N THR A 275 21.46 -9.15 15.09
CA THR A 275 20.81 -9.80 16.24
C THR A 275 21.36 -9.21 17.54
N PRO A 276 20.61 -9.31 18.65
CA PRO A 276 21.12 -8.97 19.97
C PRO A 276 22.44 -9.72 20.21
N THR A 277 23.44 -8.97 20.70
CA THR A 277 24.68 -9.60 21.15
C THR A 277 24.31 -10.44 22.36
N THR A 278 24.41 -11.76 22.26
CA THR A 278 24.28 -12.64 23.43
C THR A 278 25.38 -12.25 24.43
N ALA A 279 24.92 -11.63 25.55
CA ALA A 279 25.79 -11.35 26.67
C ALA A 279 26.20 -12.66 27.37
#